data_c4de0d9d7e6799fbde08fad4425a2c87
#
_entry.id   c4de0d9d7e6799fbde08fad4425a2c87
#
_cell.length_a   1.000
_cell.length_b   1.000
_cell.length_c   1.000
_cell.angle_alpha   90.00
_cell.angle_beta   90.00
_cell.angle_gamma   90.00
#
_symmetry.space_group_name_H-M   'P 1'
#
loop_
_entity.id
_entity.type
_entity.pdbx_description
1 polymer ?
#
loop_
_entity_poly.entity_id
_entity_poly.type
_entity_poly.pdbx_seq_one_letter_code
_entity_poly.pdbx_strand_id
1 'polypeptide(L)'
;MAAERLEQAIRKPVVNIKVIGVGGGGNSVLLRIAEDNKAFKVDLIGINTDKKTLRNLEEKGIRTIAIGESITGGRGTGSNVELGANAARIDERKIAQALYGANLVFITAGMGAGVGTGAAPVVAKVARDLGIMTIGVVTVPFSWEGKRKLMLAQGGIDKMKGCMDALITVKNDNLLKLPEYKSMSLVDAFKAADNILRQAIECIADTILTTGKVNVDFADVRTILCRNNTNSDVVWGIGEDENGSVVKAVESAISSPLIERPLRGARGIILNIFGNEDVSIFDINDASQYINSRTSPDVDIIFGVVTVPEMGTKVRATIIAADFEGSAPPIAPRSVGLPGKAMTARDLLQQVRAQKAGNSAPAVETPAPAPAVQAAPQPQGVDLMPPSFMAKPQAGSEEAANNEPLRPIGLGRMTVPRWSNDFGKDR
;
A
#
# COMPACT_ATOMS: atom_id res chain seq x y z
N MET A 1 12.63 9.02 -38.14
CA MET A 1 11.20 8.98 -37.79
C MET A 1 10.62 7.55 -37.74
N ALA A 2 10.65 6.73 -38.82
CA ALA A 2 10.17 5.33 -38.73
C ALA A 2 11.10 4.42 -37.91
N ALA A 3 12.43 4.53 -38.10
CA ALA A 3 13.43 3.80 -37.31
C ALA A 3 13.40 4.20 -35.82
N GLU A 4 13.27 5.49 -35.53
CA GLU A 4 13.16 5.98 -34.15
C GLU A 4 11.86 5.51 -33.46
N ARG A 5 10.75 5.43 -34.21
CA ARG A 5 9.49 4.84 -33.71
C ARG A 5 9.62 3.33 -33.48
N LEU A 6 10.38 2.64 -34.30
CA LEU A 6 10.68 1.22 -34.14
C LEU A 6 11.61 0.99 -32.94
N GLU A 7 12.67 1.80 -32.78
CA GLU A 7 13.54 1.76 -31.60
C GLU A 7 12.79 2.12 -30.30
N GLN A 8 11.88 3.10 -30.32
CA GLN A 8 11.02 3.42 -29.18
C GLN A 8 10.01 2.30 -28.89
N ALA A 9 9.52 1.58 -29.91
CA ALA A 9 8.64 0.43 -29.72
C ALA A 9 9.39 -0.79 -29.15
N ILE A 10 10.65 -0.97 -29.52
CA ILE A 10 11.54 -2.02 -28.99
C ILE A 10 11.99 -1.71 -27.56
N ARG A 11 12.04 -0.41 -27.16
CA ARG A 11 12.42 0.04 -25.81
C ARG A 11 11.29 0.05 -24.80
N LYS A 12 10.03 -0.23 -25.19
CA LYS A 12 8.97 -0.42 -24.18
C LYS A 12 9.27 -1.67 -23.37
N PRO A 13 9.26 -1.59 -22.05
CA PRO A 13 9.40 -2.78 -21.23
C PRO A 13 8.32 -3.78 -21.63
N VAL A 14 8.70 -5.04 -21.79
CA VAL A 14 7.76 -6.12 -22.14
C VAL A 14 6.65 -6.24 -21.10
N VAL A 15 6.94 -5.82 -19.85
CA VAL A 15 5.99 -5.76 -18.72
C VAL A 15 5.92 -4.34 -18.18
N ASN A 16 4.71 -3.77 -18.14
CA ASN A 16 4.46 -2.45 -17.56
C ASN A 16 4.09 -2.60 -16.09
N ILE A 17 5.01 -2.18 -15.21
CA ILE A 17 4.85 -2.25 -13.76
C ILE A 17 4.59 -0.84 -13.22
N LYS A 18 3.57 -0.72 -12.34
CA LYS A 18 3.29 0.52 -11.61
C LYS A 18 3.35 0.27 -10.10
N VAL A 19 3.91 1.23 -9.37
CA VAL A 19 3.92 1.21 -7.91
C VAL A 19 3.05 2.35 -7.39
N ILE A 20 2.02 1.98 -6.64
CA ILE A 20 1.02 2.90 -6.13
C ILE A 20 1.21 3.05 -4.63
N GLY A 21 1.66 4.22 -4.19
CA GLY A 21 1.76 4.56 -2.78
C GLY A 21 0.47 5.20 -2.27
N VAL A 22 -0.20 4.57 -1.33
CA VAL A 22 -1.50 5.03 -0.81
C VAL A 22 -1.35 5.57 0.61
N GLY A 23 -1.75 6.82 0.81
CA GLY A 23 -1.64 7.51 2.09
C GLY A 23 -0.20 7.88 2.46
N GLY A 24 0.02 8.44 3.66
CA GLY A 24 1.32 8.94 4.08
C GLY A 24 2.43 7.89 4.03
N GLY A 25 2.23 6.71 4.63
CA GLY A 25 3.23 5.64 4.65
C GLY A 25 3.57 5.14 3.24
N GLY A 26 2.56 4.85 2.40
CA GLY A 26 2.80 4.44 1.02
C GLY A 26 3.53 5.51 0.20
N ASN A 27 3.20 6.78 0.40
CA ASN A 27 3.88 7.89 -0.26
C ASN A 27 5.35 8.02 0.17
N SER A 28 5.66 7.75 1.45
CA SER A 28 7.04 7.72 1.94
C SER A 28 7.87 6.62 1.27
N VAL A 29 7.28 5.45 1.04
CA VAL A 29 7.94 4.37 0.29
C VAL A 29 8.28 4.79 -1.13
N LEU A 30 7.38 5.50 -1.83
CA LEU A 30 7.67 6.02 -3.17
C LEU A 30 8.84 7.00 -3.18
N LEU A 31 8.95 7.86 -2.17
CA LEU A 31 10.10 8.76 -2.04
C LEU A 31 11.41 7.97 -1.90
N ARG A 32 11.39 6.87 -1.12
CA ARG A 32 12.57 5.99 -0.98
C ARG A 32 12.95 5.31 -2.29
N ILE A 33 11.96 4.80 -3.03
CA ILE A 33 12.20 4.22 -4.36
C ILE A 33 12.79 5.27 -5.31
N ALA A 34 12.28 6.49 -5.29
CA ALA A 34 12.77 7.57 -6.16
C ALA A 34 14.19 8.06 -5.77
N GLU A 35 14.54 8.03 -4.49
CA GLU A 35 15.88 8.41 -4.01
C GLU A 35 16.97 7.44 -4.49
N ASP A 36 16.64 6.16 -4.63
CA ASP A 36 17.58 5.08 -5.01
C ASP A 36 17.71 4.88 -6.53
N ASN A 37 17.28 5.81 -7.29
CA ASN A 37 17.02 6.00 -8.72
C ASN A 37 17.98 5.32 -9.74
N LYS A 38 18.64 4.21 -9.46
CA LYS A 38 19.65 3.63 -10.37
C LYS A 38 19.15 2.50 -11.28
N ALA A 39 18.01 1.87 -11.00
CA ALA A 39 17.59 0.67 -11.75
C ALA A 39 16.10 0.56 -12.08
N PHE A 40 15.21 1.29 -11.40
CA PHE A 40 13.77 1.03 -11.48
C PHE A 40 13.10 1.74 -12.66
N LYS A 41 12.80 0.98 -13.72
CA LYS A 41 11.93 1.42 -14.83
C LYS A 41 10.46 1.13 -14.51
N VAL A 42 9.96 1.64 -13.38
CA VAL A 42 8.56 1.50 -12.97
C VAL A 42 7.88 2.86 -12.85
N ASP A 43 6.59 2.92 -13.14
CA ASP A 43 5.81 4.14 -12.96
C ASP A 43 5.42 4.29 -11.49
N LEU A 44 5.86 5.37 -10.84
CA LEU A 44 5.50 5.69 -9.45
C LEU A 44 4.28 6.62 -9.42
N ILE A 45 3.26 6.27 -8.62
CA ILE A 45 2.04 7.07 -8.48
C ILE A 45 1.64 7.19 -7.01
N GLY A 46 1.63 8.41 -6.48
CA GLY A 46 1.18 8.71 -5.12
C GLY A 46 -0.31 9.03 -5.07
N ILE A 47 -1.05 8.39 -4.16
CA ILE A 47 -2.47 8.63 -3.91
C ILE A 47 -2.66 9.10 -2.47
N ASN A 48 -3.26 10.27 -2.28
CA ASN A 48 -3.55 10.79 -0.95
C ASN A 48 -4.73 11.78 -0.98
N THR A 49 -5.32 12.04 0.19
CA THR A 49 -6.26 13.15 0.39
C THR A 49 -5.54 14.45 0.76
N ASP A 50 -4.33 14.36 1.33
CA ASP A 50 -3.52 15.49 1.77
C ASP A 50 -2.66 16.04 0.64
N LYS A 51 -3.03 17.21 0.13
CA LYS A 51 -2.31 17.91 -0.94
C LYS A 51 -0.88 18.31 -0.56
N LYS A 52 -0.60 18.56 0.72
CA LYS A 52 0.75 18.90 1.15
C LYS A 52 1.70 17.73 0.96
N THR A 53 1.27 16.52 1.33
CA THR A 53 2.04 15.31 1.11
C THR A 53 2.24 15.03 -0.39
N LEU A 54 1.22 15.27 -1.23
CA LEU A 54 1.33 15.06 -2.66
C LEU A 54 2.32 16.02 -3.34
N ARG A 55 2.38 17.29 -2.93
CA ARG A 55 3.37 18.26 -3.45
C ARG A 55 4.81 17.79 -3.25
N ASN A 56 5.12 17.19 -2.10
CA ASN A 56 6.47 16.66 -1.84
C ASN A 56 6.85 15.55 -2.85
N LEU A 57 5.87 14.77 -3.31
CA LEU A 57 6.07 13.75 -4.35
C LEU A 57 6.26 14.40 -5.72
N GLU A 58 5.45 15.40 -6.06
CA GLU A 58 5.53 16.16 -7.32
C GLU A 58 6.89 16.84 -7.46
N GLU A 59 7.44 17.42 -6.41
CA GLU A 59 8.78 18.01 -6.36
C GLU A 59 9.90 17.00 -6.69
N LYS A 60 9.63 15.70 -6.45
CA LYS A 60 10.52 14.59 -6.85
C LYS A 60 10.19 13.97 -8.20
N GLY A 61 9.28 14.57 -8.97
CA GLY A 61 8.87 14.08 -10.29
C GLY A 61 7.92 12.85 -10.24
N ILE A 62 7.39 12.50 -9.08
CA ILE A 62 6.45 11.40 -8.92
C ILE A 62 5.04 11.89 -9.28
N ARG A 63 4.35 11.14 -10.12
CA ARG A 63 2.95 11.42 -10.47
C ARG A 63 2.05 11.28 -9.25
N THR A 64 1.07 12.18 -9.09
CA THR A 64 0.16 12.16 -7.94
C THR A 64 -1.32 12.15 -8.35
N ILE A 65 -2.16 11.66 -7.43
CA ILE A 65 -3.62 11.68 -7.53
C ILE A 65 -4.18 12.16 -6.19
N ALA A 66 -4.73 13.36 -6.17
CA ALA A 66 -5.53 13.83 -5.05
C ALA A 66 -6.91 13.19 -5.10
N ILE A 67 -7.30 12.52 -4.01
CA ILE A 67 -8.60 11.84 -3.87
C ILE A 67 -9.48 12.52 -2.82
N GLY A 68 -10.80 12.52 -3.08
CA GLY A 68 -11.82 12.96 -2.13
C GLY A 68 -11.70 14.43 -1.72
N GLU A 69 -11.23 15.31 -2.60
CA GLU A 69 -11.08 16.74 -2.29
C GLU A 69 -12.40 17.38 -1.86
N SER A 70 -13.52 16.96 -2.45
CA SER A 70 -14.86 17.47 -2.14
C SER A 70 -15.33 17.20 -0.71
N ILE A 71 -14.78 16.14 -0.07
CA ILE A 71 -15.17 15.72 1.28
C ILE A 71 -14.09 15.94 2.33
N THR A 72 -12.82 16.13 1.92
CA THR A 72 -11.69 16.36 2.83
C THR A 72 -11.17 17.78 2.79
N GLY A 73 -11.51 18.55 1.75
CA GLY A 73 -10.94 19.87 1.51
C GLY A 73 -9.44 19.85 1.23
N GLY A 74 -8.90 18.72 0.72
CA GLY A 74 -7.47 18.56 0.46
C GLY A 74 -6.61 18.34 1.70
N ARG A 75 -7.21 17.91 2.80
CA ARG A 75 -6.56 17.59 4.09
C ARG A 75 -6.58 16.09 4.34
N GLY A 76 -5.79 15.64 5.34
CA GLY A 76 -5.83 14.26 5.80
C GLY A 76 -7.18 13.85 6.40
N THR A 77 -7.41 12.56 6.53
CA THR A 77 -8.68 11.99 7.04
C THR A 77 -8.76 11.86 8.56
N GLY A 78 -7.75 12.30 9.32
CA GLY A 78 -7.77 12.22 10.79
C GLY A 78 -7.92 10.78 11.33
N SER A 79 -7.28 9.80 10.69
CA SER A 79 -7.39 8.37 11.00
C SER A 79 -8.79 7.77 10.78
N ASN A 80 -9.68 8.47 10.08
CA ASN A 80 -10.98 7.94 9.68
C ASN A 80 -10.84 7.10 8.41
N VAL A 81 -10.92 5.78 8.57
CA VAL A 81 -10.76 4.78 7.49
C VAL A 81 -11.93 4.86 6.50
N GLU A 82 -13.14 5.07 6.97
CA GLU A 82 -14.33 5.21 6.11
C GLU A 82 -14.23 6.43 5.19
N LEU A 83 -13.80 7.56 5.75
CA LEU A 83 -13.57 8.77 4.97
C LEU A 83 -12.48 8.55 3.91
N GLY A 84 -11.41 7.81 4.23
CA GLY A 84 -10.37 7.41 3.28
C GLY A 84 -10.91 6.53 2.15
N ALA A 85 -11.75 5.55 2.48
CA ALA A 85 -12.39 4.69 1.49
C ALA A 85 -13.34 5.46 0.57
N ASN A 86 -14.17 6.37 1.14
CA ASN A 86 -15.10 7.19 0.39
C ASN A 86 -14.35 8.18 -0.53
N ALA A 87 -13.23 8.75 -0.07
CA ALA A 87 -12.37 9.59 -0.88
C ALA A 87 -11.89 8.86 -2.14
N ALA A 88 -11.45 7.60 -2.01
CA ALA A 88 -11.03 6.80 -3.14
C ALA A 88 -12.18 6.43 -4.08
N ARG A 89 -13.37 6.10 -3.53
CA ARG A 89 -14.56 5.78 -4.35
C ARG A 89 -15.03 6.98 -5.19
N ILE A 90 -14.99 8.19 -4.65
CA ILE A 90 -15.38 9.41 -5.39
C ILE A 90 -14.50 9.59 -6.62
N ASP A 91 -13.20 9.32 -6.50
CA ASP A 91 -12.21 9.53 -7.57
C ASP A 91 -11.79 8.22 -8.26
N GLU A 92 -12.61 7.15 -8.19
CA GLU A 92 -12.34 5.83 -8.76
C GLU A 92 -11.97 5.90 -10.25
N ARG A 93 -12.59 6.82 -11.01
CA ARG A 93 -12.25 7.03 -12.43
C ARG A 93 -10.83 7.55 -12.63
N LYS A 94 -10.35 8.46 -11.79
CA LYS A 94 -8.98 8.97 -11.87
C LYS A 94 -7.98 7.86 -11.55
N ILE A 95 -8.31 7.02 -10.56
CA ILE A 95 -7.51 5.86 -10.18
C ILE A 95 -7.46 4.87 -11.37
N ALA A 96 -8.61 4.50 -11.93
CA ALA A 96 -8.68 3.57 -13.07
C ALA A 96 -7.88 4.08 -14.28
N GLN A 97 -7.98 5.36 -14.60
CA GLN A 97 -7.21 5.98 -15.68
C GLN A 97 -5.70 5.93 -15.44
N ALA A 98 -5.26 6.07 -14.19
CA ALA A 98 -3.85 6.00 -13.84
C ALA A 98 -3.29 4.57 -13.88
N LEU A 99 -4.11 3.58 -13.55
CA LEU A 99 -3.75 2.16 -13.58
C LEU A 99 -3.79 1.57 -14.99
N TYR A 100 -4.51 2.21 -15.91
CA TYR A 100 -4.70 1.70 -17.27
C TYR A 100 -3.37 1.35 -17.96
N GLY A 101 -3.34 0.19 -18.63
CA GLY A 101 -2.19 -0.30 -19.38
C GLY A 101 -1.09 -0.95 -18.54
N ALA A 102 -1.26 -1.06 -17.22
CA ALA A 102 -0.35 -1.84 -16.39
C ALA A 102 -0.59 -3.35 -16.55
N ASN A 103 0.50 -4.13 -16.51
CA ASN A 103 0.45 -5.59 -16.42
C ASN A 103 0.47 -6.03 -14.94
N LEU A 104 1.25 -5.30 -14.12
CA LEU A 104 1.43 -5.51 -12.70
C LEU A 104 1.29 -4.19 -11.94
N VAL A 105 0.57 -4.20 -10.85
CA VAL A 105 0.47 -3.07 -9.92
C VAL A 105 0.88 -3.52 -8.53
N PHE A 106 1.88 -2.86 -7.97
CA PHE A 106 2.16 -2.91 -6.54
C PHE A 106 1.35 -1.84 -5.83
N ILE A 107 0.70 -2.20 -4.74
CA ILE A 107 0.00 -1.24 -3.87
C ILE A 107 0.67 -1.26 -2.51
N THR A 108 1.33 -0.16 -2.16
CA THR A 108 2.00 -0.01 -0.87
C THR A 108 1.28 0.99 0.02
N ALA A 109 1.12 0.62 1.30
CA ALA A 109 0.44 1.45 2.28
C ALA A 109 0.88 1.13 3.71
N GLY A 110 0.94 2.15 4.56
CA GLY A 110 0.98 1.97 6.01
C GLY A 110 -0.44 1.77 6.53
N MET A 111 -0.72 0.58 7.09
CA MET A 111 -2.02 0.27 7.69
C MET A 111 -2.19 0.90 9.07
N GLY A 112 -3.42 1.05 9.53
CA GLY A 112 -3.77 1.68 10.81
C GLY A 112 -4.04 3.18 10.74
N ALA A 113 -3.74 3.84 9.59
CA ALA A 113 -4.09 5.22 9.31
C ALA A 113 -5.33 5.31 8.40
N GLY A 114 -5.94 6.49 8.28
CA GLY A 114 -7.22 6.63 7.59
C GLY A 114 -7.13 6.39 6.08
N VAL A 115 -6.20 7.06 5.37
CA VAL A 115 -6.09 6.96 3.90
C VAL A 115 -5.52 5.61 3.49
N GLY A 116 -4.37 5.19 4.05
CA GLY A 116 -3.74 3.92 3.70
C GLY A 116 -4.70 2.73 3.90
N THR A 117 -5.30 2.64 5.09
CA THR A 117 -6.23 1.55 5.45
C THR A 117 -7.53 1.58 4.67
N GLY A 118 -8.07 2.78 4.39
CA GLY A 118 -9.36 2.94 3.73
C GLY A 118 -9.29 2.91 2.22
N ALA A 119 -8.34 3.64 1.63
CA ALA A 119 -8.26 3.80 0.18
C ALA A 119 -7.54 2.64 -0.52
N ALA A 120 -6.52 1.99 0.11
CA ALA A 120 -5.78 0.91 -0.54
C ALA A 120 -6.67 -0.25 -1.01
N PRO A 121 -7.65 -0.75 -0.21
CA PRO A 121 -8.57 -1.78 -0.69
C PRO A 121 -9.42 -1.35 -1.91
N VAL A 122 -9.78 -0.06 -1.98
CA VAL A 122 -10.53 0.48 -3.13
C VAL A 122 -9.65 0.52 -4.37
N VAL A 123 -8.41 1.00 -4.24
CA VAL A 123 -7.42 0.99 -5.34
C VAL A 123 -7.18 -0.44 -5.83
N ALA A 124 -7.03 -1.40 -4.90
CA ALA A 124 -6.87 -2.81 -5.22
C ALA A 124 -8.05 -3.38 -6.00
N LYS A 125 -9.26 -3.05 -5.57
CA LYS A 125 -10.47 -3.46 -6.29
C LYS A 125 -10.50 -2.90 -7.71
N VAL A 126 -10.17 -1.63 -7.91
CA VAL A 126 -10.09 -1.01 -9.24
C VAL A 126 -9.06 -1.73 -10.12
N ALA A 127 -7.87 -2.04 -9.60
CA ALA A 127 -6.84 -2.77 -10.33
C ALA A 127 -7.33 -4.17 -10.75
N ARG A 128 -7.97 -4.89 -9.83
CA ARG A 128 -8.56 -6.21 -10.09
C ARG A 128 -9.67 -6.14 -11.14
N ASP A 129 -10.57 -5.16 -11.06
CA ASP A 129 -11.68 -5.00 -12.00
C ASP A 129 -11.17 -4.66 -13.41
N LEU A 130 -9.98 -4.08 -13.54
CA LEU A 130 -9.25 -3.87 -14.80
C LEU A 130 -8.48 -5.11 -15.27
N GLY A 131 -8.50 -6.23 -14.53
CA GLY A 131 -7.78 -7.46 -14.89
C GLY A 131 -6.25 -7.38 -14.67
N ILE A 132 -5.76 -6.39 -13.95
CA ILE A 132 -4.34 -6.18 -13.69
C ILE A 132 -3.90 -7.08 -12.54
N MET A 133 -2.74 -7.76 -12.66
CA MET A 133 -2.13 -8.47 -11.54
C MET A 133 -1.80 -7.48 -10.42
N THR A 134 -2.23 -7.78 -9.21
CA THR A 134 -2.16 -6.82 -8.09
C THR A 134 -1.48 -7.45 -6.88
N ILE A 135 -0.36 -6.88 -6.46
CA ILE A 135 0.42 -7.30 -5.29
C ILE A 135 0.37 -6.18 -4.24
N GLY A 136 -0.10 -6.51 -3.04
CA GLY A 136 -0.04 -5.61 -1.89
C GLY A 136 1.24 -5.80 -1.11
N VAL A 137 1.86 -4.68 -0.71
CA VAL A 137 3.03 -4.67 0.18
C VAL A 137 2.77 -3.63 1.27
N VAL A 138 2.39 -4.07 2.46
CA VAL A 138 1.85 -3.18 3.50
C VAL A 138 2.51 -3.40 4.86
N THR A 139 2.58 -2.33 5.66
CA THR A 139 3.03 -2.43 7.05
C THR A 139 1.89 -2.46 8.03
N VAL A 140 2.09 -3.23 9.12
CA VAL A 140 1.28 -3.18 10.34
C VAL A 140 1.98 -2.26 11.34
N PRO A 141 1.25 -1.37 12.02
CA PRO A 141 1.82 -0.44 13.00
C PRO A 141 2.61 -1.16 14.11
N PHE A 142 3.54 -0.45 14.72
CA PHE A 142 4.18 -0.90 15.96
C PHE A 142 3.15 -1.09 17.07
N SER A 143 3.36 -2.07 17.96
CA SER A 143 2.46 -2.35 19.09
C SER A 143 2.28 -1.15 20.02
N TRP A 144 3.33 -0.33 20.20
CA TRP A 144 3.28 0.88 21.02
C TRP A 144 2.45 2.02 20.39
N GLU A 145 2.12 1.96 19.09
CA GLU A 145 1.20 2.92 18.44
C GLU A 145 -0.26 2.77 18.91
N GLY A 146 -0.58 1.68 19.59
CA GLY A 146 -1.84 1.46 20.27
C GLY A 146 -2.80 0.51 19.58
N LYS A 147 -3.59 -0.19 20.39
CA LYS A 147 -4.53 -1.25 19.98
C LYS A 147 -5.50 -0.80 18.88
N ARG A 148 -5.97 0.45 18.95
CA ARG A 148 -6.91 0.99 17.95
C ARG A 148 -6.31 0.96 16.55
N LYS A 149 -5.05 1.39 16.38
CA LYS A 149 -4.38 1.37 15.08
C LYS A 149 -4.19 -0.06 14.57
N LEU A 150 -3.81 -0.99 15.44
CA LEU A 150 -3.67 -2.41 15.11
C LEU A 150 -4.99 -3.01 14.62
N MET A 151 -6.11 -2.73 15.30
CA MET A 151 -7.44 -3.20 14.88
C MET A 151 -7.84 -2.61 13.52
N LEU A 152 -7.60 -1.32 13.30
CA LEU A 152 -7.87 -0.69 12.01
C LEU A 152 -7.00 -1.31 10.90
N ALA A 153 -5.73 -1.56 11.19
CA ALA A 153 -4.81 -2.19 10.25
C ALA A 153 -5.29 -3.57 9.83
N GLN A 154 -5.67 -4.42 10.80
CA GLN A 154 -6.19 -5.75 10.53
C GLN A 154 -7.44 -5.71 9.64
N GLY A 155 -8.41 -4.86 9.99
CA GLY A 155 -9.62 -4.70 9.17
C GLY A 155 -9.35 -4.20 7.75
N GLY A 156 -8.29 -3.40 7.54
CA GLY A 156 -7.83 -3.00 6.21
C GLY A 156 -7.18 -4.13 5.43
N ILE A 157 -6.31 -4.90 6.08
CA ILE A 157 -5.64 -6.07 5.52
C ILE A 157 -6.67 -7.11 5.06
N ASP A 158 -7.68 -7.40 5.89
CA ASP A 158 -8.73 -8.37 5.56
C ASP A 158 -9.52 -7.94 4.31
N LYS A 159 -9.78 -6.64 4.14
CA LYS A 159 -10.41 -6.10 2.94
C LYS A 159 -9.49 -6.17 1.71
N MET A 160 -8.20 -5.94 1.88
CA MET A 160 -7.22 -6.06 0.79
C MET A 160 -7.09 -7.49 0.32
N LYS A 161 -7.06 -8.45 1.24
CA LYS A 161 -7.01 -9.88 0.93
C LYS A 161 -8.07 -10.27 -0.09
N GLY A 162 -9.29 -9.77 0.02
CA GLY A 162 -10.37 -10.04 -0.94
C GLY A 162 -10.22 -9.41 -2.33
N CYS A 163 -9.21 -8.57 -2.55
CA CYS A 163 -9.06 -7.76 -3.77
C CYS A 163 -7.73 -7.93 -4.49
N MET A 164 -6.78 -8.69 -3.95
CA MET A 164 -5.42 -8.83 -4.47
C MET A 164 -5.09 -10.26 -4.86
N ASP A 165 -4.09 -10.43 -5.71
CA ASP A 165 -3.55 -11.73 -6.07
C ASP A 165 -2.57 -12.23 -5.01
N ALA A 166 -1.77 -11.31 -4.46
CA ALA A 166 -0.80 -11.58 -3.42
C ALA A 166 -0.74 -10.41 -2.42
N LEU A 167 -0.52 -10.71 -1.15
CA LEU A 167 -0.38 -9.71 -0.11
C LEU A 167 0.81 -10.04 0.79
N ILE A 168 1.79 -9.16 0.80
CA ILE A 168 2.92 -9.17 1.71
C ILE A 168 2.59 -8.22 2.86
N THR A 169 2.58 -8.76 4.07
CA THR A 169 2.33 -7.98 5.28
C THR A 169 3.59 -7.96 6.14
N VAL A 170 4.08 -6.78 6.49
CA VAL A 170 5.27 -6.60 7.33
C VAL A 170 4.85 -5.98 8.66
N LYS A 171 5.08 -6.68 9.76
CA LYS A 171 4.88 -6.12 11.10
C LYS A 171 6.08 -5.26 11.48
N ASN A 172 5.84 -3.99 11.77
CA ASN A 172 6.92 -3.08 12.20
C ASN A 172 7.63 -3.59 13.46
N ASP A 173 6.94 -4.32 14.35
CA ASP A 173 7.55 -4.92 15.54
C ASP A 173 8.67 -5.93 15.22
N ASN A 174 8.66 -6.54 14.02
CA ASN A 174 9.72 -7.46 13.62
C ASN A 174 11.06 -6.76 13.41
N LEU A 175 11.04 -5.45 13.08
CA LEU A 175 12.24 -4.62 13.02
C LEU A 175 12.98 -4.55 14.37
N LEU A 176 12.22 -4.53 15.46
CA LEU A 176 12.79 -4.46 16.81
C LEU A 176 13.57 -5.71 17.21
N LYS A 177 13.42 -6.81 16.45
CA LYS A 177 14.16 -8.06 16.66
C LYS A 177 15.53 -8.05 16.00
N LEU A 178 15.74 -7.16 15.03
CA LEU A 178 17.00 -7.03 14.31
C LEU A 178 18.02 -6.25 15.14
N PRO A 179 19.24 -6.78 15.32
CA PRO A 179 20.25 -6.16 16.20
C PRO A 179 20.62 -4.71 15.81
N GLU A 180 20.69 -4.45 14.49
CA GLU A 180 21.02 -3.14 13.93
C GLU A 180 20.03 -2.03 14.29
N TYR A 181 18.81 -2.40 14.70
CA TYR A 181 17.76 -1.43 15.00
C TYR A 181 17.56 -1.11 16.48
N LYS A 182 18.32 -1.77 17.38
CA LYS A 182 18.19 -1.58 18.85
C LYS A 182 18.46 -0.17 19.34
N SER A 183 19.28 0.61 18.64
CA SER A 183 19.66 1.99 19.00
C SER A 183 19.06 3.05 18.06
N MET A 184 18.10 2.68 17.21
CA MET A 184 17.50 3.60 16.26
C MET A 184 16.66 4.69 16.90
N SER A 185 16.70 5.89 16.29
CA SER A 185 15.73 6.93 16.58
C SER A 185 14.33 6.53 16.08
N LEU A 186 13.29 7.14 16.65
CA LEU A 186 11.91 6.92 16.18
C LEU A 186 11.75 7.21 14.68
N VAL A 187 12.38 8.27 14.19
CA VAL A 187 12.33 8.65 12.77
C VAL A 187 12.98 7.59 11.90
N ASP A 188 14.12 7.05 12.34
CA ASP A 188 14.84 6.03 11.58
C ASP A 188 14.11 4.67 11.61
N ALA A 189 13.36 4.37 12.67
CA ALA A 189 12.52 3.18 12.72
C ALA A 189 11.42 3.21 11.65
N PHE A 190 10.78 4.37 11.43
CA PHE A 190 9.83 4.52 10.32
C PHE A 190 10.51 4.46 8.95
N LYS A 191 11.70 5.07 8.80
CA LYS A 191 12.48 4.94 7.57
C LYS A 191 12.87 3.49 7.29
N ALA A 192 13.21 2.72 8.31
CA ALA A 192 13.52 1.30 8.18
C ALA A 192 12.30 0.49 7.70
N ALA A 193 11.11 0.77 8.25
CA ALA A 193 9.86 0.16 7.77
C ALA A 193 9.59 0.48 6.29
N ASP A 194 9.78 1.76 5.88
CA ASP A 194 9.63 2.16 4.49
C ASP A 194 10.65 1.44 3.57
N ASN A 195 11.91 1.30 4.03
CA ASN A 195 12.97 0.60 3.29
C ASN A 195 12.65 -0.88 3.08
N ILE A 196 12.05 -1.55 4.05
CA ILE A 196 11.66 -2.95 3.91
C ILE A 196 10.56 -3.11 2.86
N LEU A 197 9.55 -2.23 2.86
CA LEU A 197 8.53 -2.24 1.81
C LEU A 197 9.14 -1.97 0.43
N ARG A 198 10.09 -1.02 0.35
CA ARG A 198 10.86 -0.76 -0.86
C ARG A 198 11.57 -2.03 -1.33
N GLN A 199 12.37 -2.67 -0.47
CA GLN A 199 13.11 -3.89 -0.80
C GLN A 199 12.20 -5.02 -1.29
N ALA A 200 11.03 -5.21 -0.67
CA ALA A 200 10.06 -6.21 -1.10
C ALA A 200 9.52 -5.94 -2.52
N ILE A 201 9.23 -4.68 -2.83
CA ILE A 201 8.77 -4.27 -4.16
C ILE A 201 9.90 -4.44 -5.19
N GLU A 202 11.09 -3.96 -4.87
CA GLU A 202 12.28 -4.02 -5.72
C GLU A 202 12.63 -5.47 -6.05
N CYS A 203 12.66 -6.32 -5.05
CA CYS A 203 12.96 -7.73 -5.21
C CYS A 203 12.07 -8.42 -6.26
N ILE A 204 10.76 -8.21 -6.19
CA ILE A 204 9.82 -8.81 -7.14
C ILE A 204 9.94 -8.14 -8.52
N ALA A 205 10.08 -6.83 -8.54
CA ALA A 205 10.21 -6.08 -9.80
C ALA A 205 11.52 -6.41 -10.53
N ASP A 206 12.64 -6.51 -9.80
CA ASP A 206 13.94 -6.91 -10.38
C ASP A 206 13.89 -8.34 -10.94
N THR A 207 13.24 -9.26 -10.25
CA THR A 207 13.04 -10.61 -10.73
C THR A 207 12.36 -10.65 -12.10
N ILE A 208 11.44 -9.71 -12.37
CA ILE A 208 10.67 -9.63 -13.61
C ILE A 208 11.38 -8.79 -14.68
N LEU A 209 12.06 -7.71 -14.28
CA LEU A 209 12.61 -6.71 -15.22
C LEU A 209 14.06 -6.94 -15.59
N THR A 210 14.83 -7.62 -14.73
CA THR A 210 16.27 -7.80 -14.93
C THR A 210 16.53 -9.05 -15.76
N THR A 211 17.28 -8.90 -16.84
CA THR A 211 17.74 -10.00 -17.67
C THR A 211 19.00 -10.60 -17.06
N GLY A 212 18.89 -11.80 -16.51
CA GLY A 212 19.99 -12.56 -15.92
C GLY A 212 20.47 -13.73 -16.80
N LYS A 213 21.39 -14.55 -16.28
CA LYS A 213 21.79 -15.84 -16.91
C LYS A 213 20.63 -16.83 -16.95
N VAL A 214 19.79 -16.81 -15.92
CA VAL A 214 18.53 -17.54 -15.85
C VAL A 214 17.45 -16.53 -15.48
N ASN A 215 16.47 -16.35 -16.37
CA ASN A 215 15.41 -15.38 -16.19
C ASN A 215 14.17 -16.04 -15.62
N VAL A 216 13.50 -15.34 -14.72
CA VAL A 216 12.13 -15.65 -14.28
C VAL A 216 11.17 -14.86 -15.14
N ASP A 217 10.31 -15.53 -15.88
CA ASP A 217 9.28 -14.86 -16.69
C ASP A 217 8.16 -14.32 -15.79
N PHE A 218 7.53 -13.22 -16.24
CA PHE A 218 6.33 -12.68 -15.59
C PHE A 218 5.21 -13.72 -15.48
N ALA A 219 5.10 -14.62 -16.47
CA ALA A 219 4.14 -15.73 -16.43
C ALA A 219 4.41 -16.70 -15.28
N ASP A 220 5.67 -16.96 -14.97
CA ASP A 220 6.09 -17.84 -13.87
C ASP A 220 5.76 -17.20 -12.51
N VAL A 221 6.09 -15.92 -12.35
CA VAL A 221 5.74 -15.15 -11.15
C VAL A 221 4.23 -15.16 -10.93
N ARG A 222 3.46 -14.95 -12.01
CA ARG A 222 1.99 -15.01 -11.95
C ARG A 222 1.49 -16.39 -11.56
N THR A 223 2.09 -17.46 -12.08
CA THR A 223 1.71 -18.84 -11.77
C THR A 223 1.90 -19.14 -10.29
N ILE A 224 3.03 -18.73 -9.70
CA ILE A 224 3.31 -18.93 -8.27
C ILE A 224 2.38 -18.08 -7.39
N LEU A 225 2.25 -16.78 -7.69
CA LEU A 225 1.54 -15.84 -6.82
C LEU A 225 0.02 -15.90 -6.98
N CYS A 226 -0.49 -16.34 -8.15
CA CYS A 226 -1.92 -16.42 -8.45
C CYS A 226 -2.45 -17.86 -8.49
N ARG A 227 -1.68 -18.85 -8.02
CA ARG A 227 -2.05 -20.26 -8.03
C ARG A 227 -3.41 -20.45 -7.32
N ASN A 228 -4.32 -21.17 -7.97
CA ASN A 228 -5.66 -21.49 -7.48
C ASN A 228 -6.60 -20.30 -7.24
N ASN A 229 -6.33 -19.10 -7.80
CA ASN A 229 -7.10 -17.88 -7.50
C ASN A 229 -7.24 -17.62 -5.98
N THR A 230 -6.38 -18.22 -5.19
CA THR A 230 -6.37 -18.01 -3.75
C THR A 230 -5.65 -16.72 -3.45
N ASN A 231 -6.17 -16.03 -2.49
CA ASN A 231 -5.58 -14.87 -1.86
C ASN A 231 -4.33 -15.33 -1.09
N SER A 232 -3.21 -15.36 -1.80
CA SER A 232 -1.98 -15.92 -1.24
C SER A 232 -1.37 -14.95 -0.25
N ASP A 233 -1.37 -15.31 1.04
CA ASP A 233 -0.41 -14.73 1.97
C ASP A 233 0.99 -15.07 1.42
N VAL A 234 1.73 -14.04 1.04
CA VAL A 234 3.08 -14.17 0.52
C VAL A 234 4.06 -13.80 1.62
N VAL A 235 5.04 -14.64 1.79
CA VAL A 235 6.17 -14.41 2.68
C VAL A 235 7.40 -14.16 1.83
N TRP A 236 8.20 -13.19 2.22
CA TRP A 236 9.43 -12.89 1.53
C TRP A 236 10.57 -12.70 2.54
N GLY A 237 11.77 -13.04 2.11
CA GLY A 237 12.99 -12.85 2.87
C GLY A 237 14.16 -12.54 1.97
N ILE A 238 15.10 -11.79 2.52
CA ILE A 238 16.36 -11.46 1.88
C ILE A 238 17.49 -11.87 2.80
N GLY A 239 18.54 -12.44 2.23
CA GLY A 239 19.74 -12.83 2.95
C GLY A 239 20.97 -12.59 2.10
N GLU A 240 22.08 -12.34 2.77
CA GLU A 240 23.35 -12.03 2.14
C GLU A 240 24.47 -12.85 2.77
N ASP A 241 25.46 -13.20 1.97
CA ASP A 241 26.73 -13.77 2.44
C ASP A 241 27.91 -13.06 1.74
N GLU A 242 28.82 -12.52 2.55
CA GLU A 242 29.98 -11.76 2.06
C GLU A 242 31.05 -12.68 1.43
N ASN A 243 31.01 -13.97 1.75
CA ASN A 243 32.00 -14.96 1.29
C ASN A 243 31.56 -15.75 0.06
N GLY A 244 30.44 -15.38 -0.56
CA GLY A 244 30.00 -15.99 -1.81
C GLY A 244 29.21 -17.29 -1.66
N SER A 245 28.81 -17.70 -0.46
CA SER A 245 28.03 -18.92 -0.28
C SER A 245 26.55 -18.68 -0.54
N VAL A 246 26.04 -19.23 -1.63
CA VAL A 246 24.61 -19.16 -1.99
C VAL A 246 23.75 -19.81 -0.92
N VAL A 247 24.16 -20.97 -0.41
CA VAL A 247 23.41 -21.69 0.65
C VAL A 247 23.28 -20.86 1.92
N LYS A 248 24.37 -20.20 2.35
CA LYS A 248 24.32 -19.33 3.54
C LYS A 248 23.44 -18.09 3.32
N ALA A 249 23.49 -17.49 2.12
CA ALA A 249 22.61 -16.39 1.76
C ALA A 249 21.13 -16.83 1.81
N VAL A 250 20.81 -18.02 1.28
CA VAL A 250 19.48 -18.63 1.35
C VAL A 250 19.07 -18.94 2.80
N GLU A 251 19.98 -19.49 3.59
CA GLU A 251 19.75 -19.75 5.03
C GLU A 251 19.46 -18.46 5.80
N SER A 252 20.22 -17.42 5.54
CA SER A 252 20.00 -16.08 6.09
C SER A 252 18.63 -15.52 5.67
N ALA A 253 18.26 -15.67 4.40
CA ALA A 253 16.97 -15.24 3.89
C ALA A 253 15.80 -15.94 4.60
N ILE A 254 15.87 -17.28 4.76
CA ILE A 254 14.83 -18.08 5.42
C ILE A 254 14.75 -17.78 6.91
N SER A 255 15.88 -17.48 7.55
CA SER A 255 15.97 -17.17 8.98
C SER A 255 15.64 -15.71 9.31
N SER A 256 15.33 -14.89 8.31
CA SER A 256 15.02 -13.48 8.49
C SER A 256 13.85 -13.28 9.45
N PRO A 257 13.94 -12.40 10.47
CA PRO A 257 12.83 -12.07 11.35
C PRO A 257 11.62 -11.44 10.63
N LEU A 258 11.81 -11.02 9.39
CA LEU A 258 10.74 -10.50 8.53
C LEU A 258 9.81 -11.60 8.05
N ILE A 259 10.28 -12.85 8.03
CA ILE A 259 9.47 -14.03 7.71
C ILE A 259 8.63 -14.38 8.95
N GLU A 260 7.34 -14.07 8.87
CA GLU A 260 6.40 -14.29 9.99
C GLU A 260 5.91 -15.75 10.07
N ARG A 261 6.03 -16.48 8.99
CA ARG A 261 5.53 -17.85 8.84
C ARG A 261 6.64 -18.76 8.34
N PRO A 262 6.83 -19.95 8.94
CA PRO A 262 7.77 -20.92 8.41
C PRO A 262 7.44 -21.26 6.95
N LEU A 263 8.44 -21.53 6.13
CA LEU A 263 8.26 -21.94 4.72
C LEU A 263 7.53 -23.28 4.58
N ARG A 264 7.42 -24.04 5.68
CA ARG A 264 6.73 -25.33 5.71
C ARG A 264 5.28 -25.18 5.25
N GLY A 265 4.90 -25.96 4.24
CA GLY A 265 3.56 -25.89 3.62
C GLY A 265 3.46 -24.87 2.47
N ALA A 266 4.54 -24.16 2.12
CA ALA A 266 4.57 -23.41 0.88
C ALA A 266 4.63 -24.37 -0.31
N ARG A 267 3.84 -24.13 -1.34
CA ARG A 267 3.79 -24.90 -2.59
C ARG A 267 4.44 -24.20 -3.77
N GLY A 268 4.65 -22.89 -3.65
CA GLY A 268 5.34 -22.11 -4.65
C GLY A 268 6.44 -21.25 -4.05
N ILE A 269 7.62 -21.30 -4.63
CA ILE A 269 8.77 -20.50 -4.23
C ILE A 269 9.43 -19.88 -5.45
N ILE A 270 9.74 -18.58 -5.33
CA ILE A 270 10.62 -17.88 -6.24
C ILE A 270 11.91 -17.60 -5.49
N LEU A 271 13.02 -18.15 -6.01
CA LEU A 271 14.37 -17.91 -5.50
C LEU A 271 15.11 -17.05 -6.50
N ASN A 272 15.51 -15.85 -6.11
CA ASN A 272 16.35 -15.00 -6.96
C ASN A 272 17.73 -14.80 -6.30
N ILE A 273 18.79 -15.10 -7.05
CA ILE A 273 20.17 -15.04 -6.59
C ILE A 273 20.89 -13.94 -7.37
N PHE A 274 21.46 -13.01 -6.64
CA PHE A 274 22.34 -11.96 -7.16
C PHE A 274 23.76 -12.27 -6.69
N GLY A 275 24.70 -12.31 -7.62
CA GLY A 275 26.11 -12.59 -7.34
C GLY A 275 26.98 -12.24 -8.53
N ASN A 276 28.27 -12.54 -8.42
CA ASN A 276 29.20 -12.39 -9.52
C ASN A 276 29.10 -13.58 -10.51
N GLU A 277 30.06 -13.71 -11.41
CA GLU A 277 30.12 -14.79 -12.41
C GLU A 277 30.44 -16.16 -11.82
N ASP A 278 30.93 -16.23 -10.57
CA ASP A 278 31.39 -17.46 -9.93
C ASP A 278 30.25 -18.34 -9.39
N VAL A 279 29.03 -17.85 -9.35
CA VAL A 279 27.84 -18.64 -8.93
C VAL A 279 27.71 -19.85 -9.86
N SER A 280 27.90 -21.05 -9.31
CA SER A 280 27.89 -22.31 -10.01
C SER A 280 26.53 -23.02 -9.99
N ILE A 281 26.37 -24.01 -10.89
CA ILE A 281 25.15 -24.84 -10.88
C ILE A 281 25.06 -25.72 -9.62
N PHE A 282 26.18 -26.05 -8.99
CA PHE A 282 26.22 -26.81 -7.75
C PHE A 282 25.68 -25.98 -6.60
N ASP A 283 26.03 -24.69 -6.54
CA ASP A 283 25.50 -23.77 -5.52
C ASP A 283 23.97 -23.65 -5.62
N ILE A 284 23.43 -23.58 -6.85
CA ILE A 284 21.98 -23.53 -7.09
C ILE A 284 21.31 -24.83 -6.66
N ASN A 285 21.93 -25.98 -7.00
CA ASN A 285 21.43 -27.30 -6.61
C ASN A 285 21.37 -27.44 -5.08
N ASP A 286 22.45 -27.08 -4.39
CA ASP A 286 22.54 -27.17 -2.93
C ASP A 286 21.54 -26.22 -2.24
N ALA A 287 21.38 -25.00 -2.76
CA ALA A 287 20.37 -24.06 -2.31
C ALA A 287 18.94 -24.63 -2.50
N SER A 288 18.68 -25.24 -3.65
CA SER A 288 17.37 -25.85 -3.94
C SER A 288 17.09 -27.03 -3.00
N GLN A 289 18.09 -27.90 -2.76
CA GLN A 289 17.96 -29.01 -1.80
C GLN A 289 17.71 -28.49 -0.37
N TYR A 290 18.40 -27.41 0.02
CA TYR A 290 18.20 -26.78 1.32
C TYR A 290 16.76 -26.26 1.48
N ILE A 291 16.20 -25.62 0.46
CA ILE A 291 14.80 -25.14 0.44
C ILE A 291 13.83 -26.31 0.50
N ASN A 292 14.03 -27.34 -0.36
CA ASN A 292 13.19 -28.54 -0.41
C ASN A 292 13.08 -29.25 0.95
N SER A 293 14.18 -29.27 1.70
CA SER A 293 14.19 -29.88 3.05
C SER A 293 13.30 -29.14 4.09
N ARG A 294 12.86 -27.91 3.78
CA ARG A 294 12.11 -27.02 4.69
C ARG A 294 10.71 -26.67 4.23
N THR A 295 10.34 -27.14 3.06
CA THR A 295 9.06 -26.82 2.39
C THR A 295 8.18 -28.05 2.24
N SER A 296 7.10 -27.96 1.45
CA SER A 296 6.29 -29.12 1.07
C SER A 296 7.07 -30.02 0.08
N PRO A 297 6.85 -31.35 0.09
CA PRO A 297 7.44 -32.25 -0.91
C PRO A 297 7.07 -31.90 -2.36
N ASP A 298 5.92 -31.29 -2.55
CA ASP A 298 5.39 -30.92 -3.88
C ASP A 298 5.60 -29.42 -4.19
N VAL A 299 6.66 -28.81 -3.64
CA VAL A 299 6.96 -27.39 -3.88
C VAL A 299 7.49 -27.16 -5.29
N ASP A 300 6.89 -26.18 -5.98
CA ASP A 300 7.45 -25.64 -7.22
C ASP A 300 8.45 -24.53 -6.90
N ILE A 301 9.70 -24.72 -7.27
CA ILE A 301 10.76 -23.72 -7.11
C ILE A 301 11.12 -23.15 -8.47
N ILE A 302 10.88 -21.86 -8.64
CA ILE A 302 11.36 -21.08 -9.79
C ILE A 302 12.56 -20.29 -9.33
N PHE A 303 13.67 -20.40 -10.05
CA PHE A 303 14.88 -19.69 -9.70
C PHE A 303 15.37 -18.78 -10.82
N GLY A 304 15.87 -17.60 -10.41
CA GLY A 304 16.57 -16.66 -11.27
C GLY A 304 18.00 -16.45 -10.78
N VAL A 305 18.90 -16.19 -11.71
CA VAL A 305 20.30 -15.84 -11.39
C VAL A 305 20.67 -14.58 -12.14
N VAL A 306 20.99 -13.53 -11.41
CA VAL A 306 21.40 -12.24 -11.94
C VAL A 306 22.85 -11.99 -11.61
N THR A 307 23.66 -11.78 -12.64
CA THR A 307 25.07 -11.44 -12.45
C THR A 307 25.22 -9.94 -12.23
N VAL A 308 25.80 -9.58 -11.09
CA VAL A 308 26.08 -8.20 -10.68
C VAL A 308 27.58 -8.10 -10.33
N PRO A 309 28.44 -7.73 -11.29
CA PRO A 309 29.90 -7.73 -11.10
C PRO A 309 30.36 -6.84 -9.93
N GLU A 310 29.62 -5.76 -9.66
CA GLU A 310 29.92 -4.80 -8.60
C GLU A 310 29.77 -5.38 -7.18
N MET A 311 29.12 -6.54 -7.03
CA MET A 311 28.97 -7.23 -5.75
C MET A 311 30.25 -7.92 -5.27
N GLY A 312 31.27 -8.07 -6.13
CA GLY A 312 32.49 -8.79 -5.79
C GLY A 312 32.21 -10.24 -5.41
N THR A 313 32.66 -10.69 -4.23
CA THR A 313 32.38 -12.03 -3.72
C THR A 313 31.02 -12.16 -3.05
N LYS A 314 30.35 -11.06 -2.76
CA LYS A 314 29.07 -11.05 -2.06
C LYS A 314 27.96 -11.70 -2.87
N VAL A 315 27.15 -12.51 -2.21
CA VAL A 315 25.94 -13.10 -2.79
C VAL A 315 24.74 -12.65 -1.99
N ARG A 316 23.66 -12.30 -2.70
CA ARG A 316 22.35 -12.00 -2.13
C ARG A 316 21.34 -13.01 -2.64
N ALA A 317 20.61 -13.63 -1.75
CA ALA A 317 19.45 -14.47 -2.07
C ALA A 317 18.16 -13.80 -1.64
N THR A 318 17.16 -13.85 -2.50
CA THR A 318 15.82 -13.43 -2.20
C THR A 318 14.87 -14.57 -2.38
N ILE A 319 14.03 -14.80 -1.38
CA ILE A 319 13.03 -15.86 -1.36
C ILE A 319 11.65 -15.24 -1.25
N ILE A 320 10.76 -15.65 -2.15
CA ILE A 320 9.34 -15.34 -2.09
C ILE A 320 8.60 -16.66 -2.04
N ALA A 321 7.86 -16.90 -0.96
CA ALA A 321 7.08 -18.11 -0.77
C ALA A 321 5.59 -17.79 -0.76
N ALA A 322 4.82 -18.56 -1.47
CA ALA A 322 3.38 -18.38 -1.67
C ALA A 322 2.63 -19.72 -1.68
N ASP A 323 1.31 -19.66 -1.79
CA ASP A 323 0.41 -20.82 -1.85
C ASP A 323 0.60 -21.78 -0.68
N PHE A 324 0.45 -21.27 0.53
CA PHE A 324 0.55 -22.07 1.75
C PHE A 324 -0.72 -22.92 1.96
N GLU A 325 -0.53 -24.13 2.46
CA GLU A 325 -1.65 -25.00 2.87
C GLU A 325 -2.56 -24.31 3.89
N GLY A 326 -3.88 -24.41 3.67
CA GLY A 326 -4.90 -23.78 4.52
C GLY A 326 -5.12 -22.30 4.26
N SER A 327 -4.62 -21.76 3.14
CA SER A 327 -4.95 -20.41 2.67
C SER A 327 -6.45 -20.29 2.35
N ALA A 328 -6.98 -19.05 2.38
CA ALA A 328 -8.40 -18.75 2.23
C ALA A 328 -9.03 -19.32 0.93
N PRO A 329 -10.36 -19.54 0.91
CA PRO A 329 -11.05 -20.09 -0.27
C PRO A 329 -10.85 -19.20 -1.50
N PRO A 330 -10.92 -19.79 -2.72
CA PRO A 330 -10.66 -19.08 -3.97
C PRO A 330 -11.60 -17.88 -4.16
N ILE A 331 -11.01 -16.77 -4.57
CA ILE A 331 -11.76 -15.61 -5.06
C ILE A 331 -12.43 -16.03 -6.37
N ALA A 332 -13.68 -15.57 -6.60
CA ALA A 332 -14.39 -15.86 -7.83
C ALA A 332 -13.51 -15.60 -9.08
N PRO A 333 -13.53 -16.52 -10.07
CA PRO A 333 -12.62 -16.45 -11.20
C PRO A 333 -12.75 -15.12 -11.93
N ARG A 334 -11.61 -14.53 -12.24
CA ARG A 334 -11.56 -13.37 -13.13
C ARG A 334 -12.07 -13.79 -14.51
N SER A 335 -12.93 -12.98 -15.10
CA SER A 335 -13.12 -13.04 -16.55
C SER A 335 -11.80 -12.58 -17.18
N VAL A 336 -10.91 -13.52 -17.48
CA VAL A 336 -9.66 -13.26 -18.21
C VAL A 336 -10.06 -12.92 -19.64
N GLY A 337 -10.27 -11.64 -19.91
CA GLY A 337 -10.20 -11.14 -21.28
C GLY A 337 -8.77 -11.38 -21.75
N LEU A 338 -8.61 -12.29 -22.72
CA LEU A 338 -7.35 -12.53 -23.41
C LEU A 338 -6.69 -11.19 -23.76
N PRO A 339 -5.38 -11.01 -23.59
CA PRO A 339 -4.68 -9.80 -23.98
C PRO A 339 -4.60 -9.72 -25.50
N GLY A 340 -5.67 -9.26 -26.14
CA GLY A 340 -5.81 -9.26 -27.60
C GLY A 340 -6.55 -8.08 -28.19
N LYS A 341 -7.26 -7.29 -27.37
CA LYS A 341 -7.80 -5.99 -27.81
C LYS A 341 -7.61 -4.99 -26.69
N ALA A 342 -6.74 -4.02 -26.93
CA ALA A 342 -6.65 -2.83 -26.09
C ALA A 342 -8.07 -2.25 -25.94
N MET A 343 -8.63 -2.34 -24.73
CA MET A 343 -9.92 -1.69 -24.43
C MET A 343 -9.77 -0.20 -24.71
N THR A 344 -10.61 0.31 -25.59
CA THR A 344 -10.61 1.75 -25.89
C THR A 344 -11.18 2.51 -24.69
N ALA A 345 -10.78 3.79 -24.53
CA ALA A 345 -11.35 4.66 -23.51
C ALA A 345 -12.91 4.67 -23.54
N ARG A 346 -13.48 4.33 -24.69
CA ARG A 346 -14.92 4.22 -24.93
C ARG A 346 -15.51 2.97 -24.30
N ASP A 347 -14.79 1.84 -24.30
CA ASP A 347 -15.23 0.58 -23.69
C ASP A 347 -15.18 0.69 -22.16
N LEU A 348 -14.15 1.37 -21.62
CA LEU A 348 -14.05 1.68 -20.19
C LEU A 348 -15.23 2.57 -19.72
N LEU A 349 -15.56 3.58 -20.51
CA LEU A 349 -16.70 4.47 -20.25
C LEU A 349 -18.04 3.74 -20.34
N GLN A 350 -18.19 2.74 -21.23
CA GLN A 350 -19.39 1.93 -21.33
C GLN A 350 -19.55 0.97 -20.13
N GLN A 351 -18.49 0.30 -19.70
CA GLN A 351 -18.54 -0.57 -18.52
C GLN A 351 -18.86 0.22 -17.23
N VAL A 352 -18.25 1.39 -17.06
CA VAL A 352 -18.54 2.27 -15.92
C VAL A 352 -19.99 2.82 -15.98
N ARG A 353 -20.53 3.04 -17.18
CA ARG A 353 -21.94 3.44 -17.34
C ARG A 353 -22.90 2.30 -17.06
N ALA A 354 -22.59 1.07 -17.49
CA ALA A 354 -23.42 -0.12 -17.24
C ALA A 354 -23.50 -0.46 -15.74
N GLN A 355 -22.39 -0.33 -15.00
CA GLN A 355 -22.40 -0.51 -13.55
C GLN A 355 -23.18 0.57 -12.79
N LYS A 356 -23.22 1.81 -13.30
CA LYS A 356 -24.07 2.87 -12.73
C LYS A 356 -25.55 2.66 -12.98
N ALA A 357 -25.93 2.04 -14.10
CA ALA A 357 -27.33 1.75 -14.42
C ALA A 357 -27.90 0.59 -13.58
N GLY A 358 -27.03 -0.34 -13.12
CA GLY A 358 -27.43 -1.47 -12.26
C GLY A 358 -27.64 -1.12 -10.78
N ASN A 359 -27.20 0.08 -10.33
CA ASN A 359 -27.34 0.54 -8.93
C ASN A 359 -28.39 1.64 -8.75
N SER A 360 -29.26 1.87 -9.74
CA SER A 360 -30.47 2.68 -9.52
C SER A 360 -31.45 1.85 -8.68
N ALA A 361 -31.78 2.34 -7.51
CA ALA A 361 -32.84 1.81 -6.66
C ALA A 361 -34.13 1.59 -7.47
N PRO A 362 -34.96 0.55 -7.14
CA PRO A 362 -36.21 0.33 -7.81
C PRO A 362 -37.07 1.60 -7.70
N ALA A 363 -37.61 2.02 -8.83
CA ALA A 363 -38.54 3.12 -8.91
C ALA A 363 -39.72 2.82 -7.95
N VAL A 364 -39.94 3.75 -7.03
CA VAL A 364 -41.15 3.76 -6.20
C VAL A 364 -42.31 3.94 -7.17
N GLU A 365 -43.11 2.87 -7.37
CA GLU A 365 -44.38 2.95 -8.05
C GLU A 365 -45.30 3.95 -7.33
N THR A 366 -45.65 5.02 -8.00
CA THR A 366 -46.67 5.95 -7.58
C THR A 366 -48.01 5.19 -7.60
N PRO A 367 -48.75 5.10 -6.46
CA PRO A 367 -50.06 4.47 -6.47
C PRO A 367 -51.04 5.38 -7.24
N ALA A 368 -51.89 4.70 -8.05
CA ALA A 368 -52.97 5.33 -8.80
C ALA A 368 -53.95 6.11 -7.91
N PRO A 369 -54.55 7.19 -8.41
CA PRO A 369 -55.48 8.00 -7.62
C PRO A 369 -56.75 7.23 -7.28
N ALA A 370 -57.06 7.13 -5.98
CA ALA A 370 -58.29 6.62 -5.44
C ALA A 370 -59.47 7.60 -5.71
N PRO A 371 -60.70 7.09 -5.84
CA PRO A 371 -61.86 7.89 -6.20
C PRO A 371 -62.33 8.83 -5.09
N ALA A 372 -62.87 9.98 -5.48
CA ALA A 372 -63.33 11.04 -4.65
C ALA A 372 -64.42 10.57 -3.64
N VAL A 373 -64.16 10.79 -2.36
CA VAL A 373 -65.16 10.69 -1.28
C VAL A 373 -65.65 12.08 -0.90
N GLN A 374 -66.98 12.18 -0.85
CA GLN A 374 -67.76 13.38 -0.56
C GLN A 374 -67.42 13.98 0.80
N ALA A 375 -67.49 15.30 0.84
CA ALA A 375 -67.32 16.14 2.01
C ALA A 375 -68.37 15.91 3.09
N ALA A 376 -67.98 15.77 4.35
CA ALA A 376 -68.84 15.89 5.52
C ALA A 376 -68.46 17.15 6.34
N PRO A 377 -69.42 17.74 7.07
CA PRO A 377 -69.36 19.16 7.45
C PRO A 377 -68.41 19.44 8.62
N GLN A 378 -67.90 20.69 8.64
CA GLN A 378 -67.05 21.25 9.68
C GLN A 378 -67.89 21.52 10.99
N PRO A 379 -67.32 21.33 12.18
CA PRO A 379 -67.76 21.92 13.40
C PRO A 379 -67.03 23.27 13.66
N GLN A 380 -67.83 24.19 14.17
CA GLN A 380 -67.49 25.57 14.49
C GLN A 380 -66.52 25.67 15.67
N GLY A 381 -65.80 26.76 15.66
CA GLY A 381 -64.87 27.42 16.54
C GLY A 381 -64.80 27.07 18.03
N VAL A 382 -63.53 26.95 18.46
CA VAL A 382 -63.18 27.32 19.86
C VAL A 382 -61.88 28.11 19.76
N ASP A 383 -62.00 29.37 20.20
CA ASP A 383 -60.90 30.29 20.52
C ASP A 383 -60.01 29.70 21.61
N LEU A 384 -58.75 29.59 21.36
CA LEU A 384 -57.72 29.43 22.38
C LEU A 384 -56.56 30.38 22.11
N MET A 385 -56.42 31.34 23.03
CA MET A 385 -55.35 32.33 23.17
C MET A 385 -53.94 31.70 23.17
N PRO A 386 -52.90 32.42 22.69
CA PRO A 386 -51.53 31.99 22.83
C PRO A 386 -50.96 32.30 24.22
N PRO A 387 -50.10 31.46 24.82
CA PRO A 387 -49.40 31.84 26.03
C PRO A 387 -48.19 32.68 25.70
N SER A 388 -48.17 33.89 26.19
CA SER A 388 -47.00 34.77 26.33
C SER A 388 -46.04 34.20 27.37
N PHE A 389 -44.84 34.01 26.99
CA PHE A 389 -43.70 33.89 27.89
C PHE A 389 -42.55 34.81 27.40
N MET A 390 -42.64 36.06 27.83
CA MET A 390 -41.51 36.95 28.00
C MET A 390 -41.50 37.40 29.46
N ALA A 391 -40.57 36.94 30.27
CA ALA A 391 -40.20 37.53 31.53
C ALA A 391 -38.70 37.87 31.51
N LYS A 392 -38.41 39.15 31.54
CA LYS A 392 -37.09 39.69 31.89
C LYS A 392 -36.84 39.48 33.39
N PRO A 393 -35.64 39.20 33.87
CA PRO A 393 -35.31 39.38 35.27
C PRO A 393 -34.83 40.81 35.51
N GLN A 394 -35.39 41.36 36.57
CA GLN A 394 -35.03 42.65 37.24
C GLN A 394 -33.70 42.48 38.00
N ALA A 395 -33.00 43.62 38.06
CA ALA A 395 -31.83 43.88 38.87
C ALA A 395 -32.11 44.05 40.36
N GLY A 396 -31.12 43.76 41.19
CA GLY A 396 -31.01 44.15 42.60
C GLY A 396 -30.39 43.09 43.43
N SER A 397 -29.21 43.23 43.91
CA SER A 397 -28.63 44.03 44.94
C SER A 397 -27.16 43.64 45.18
N GLU A 398 -26.38 44.62 45.45
CA GLU A 398 -25.00 44.68 45.89
C GLU A 398 -24.64 43.69 47.01
N GLU A 399 -23.46 43.07 46.89
CA GLU A 399 -22.52 43.01 48.00
C GLU A 399 -21.08 42.92 47.48
N ALA A 400 -20.27 43.82 48.04
CA ALA A 400 -18.87 44.02 47.72
C ALA A 400 -17.98 42.90 48.30
N ALA A 401 -16.94 42.54 47.64
CA ALA A 401 -15.57 42.52 48.22
C ALA A 401 -14.50 41.99 47.31
N ASN A 402 -13.45 42.76 47.27
CA ASN A 402 -12.03 42.38 46.97
C ASN A 402 -11.57 42.21 45.55
N ASN A 403 -11.19 43.36 44.98
CA ASN A 403 -10.16 43.53 43.97
C ASN A 403 -8.78 43.32 44.56
N GLU A 404 -8.05 42.33 44.17
CA GLU A 404 -6.59 42.34 44.17
C GLU A 404 -6.07 42.01 42.74
N PRO A 405 -5.14 42.83 42.20
CA PRO A 405 -4.63 42.62 40.86
C PRO A 405 -3.52 41.57 40.88
N LEU A 406 -3.68 40.51 40.07
CA LEU A 406 -2.62 39.54 39.80
C LEU A 406 -1.42 40.21 39.11
N ARG A 407 -0.23 40.12 39.75
CA ARG A 407 1.05 40.54 39.22
C ARG A 407 1.48 39.65 38.06
N PRO A 408 2.12 40.18 37.00
CA PRO A 408 2.64 39.40 35.91
C PRO A 408 3.87 38.65 36.36
N ILE A 409 3.89 37.34 36.09
CA ILE A 409 5.04 36.43 36.28
C ILE A 409 6.07 36.75 35.20
N GLY A 410 7.26 37.16 35.64
CA GLY A 410 8.37 37.51 34.76
C GLY A 410 8.87 36.32 33.93
N LEU A 411 8.95 36.55 32.63
CA LEU A 411 9.69 35.70 31.71
C LEU A 411 11.18 35.77 32.01
N GLY A 412 11.69 34.75 32.68
CA GLY A 412 13.11 34.51 32.80
C GLY A 412 13.72 34.21 31.42
N ARG A 413 14.71 35.04 31.04
CA ARG A 413 15.55 34.82 29.86
C ARG A 413 16.31 33.49 30.03
N MET A 414 15.96 32.49 29.22
CA MET A 414 16.82 31.32 28.98
C MET A 414 17.95 31.74 28.04
N THR A 415 19.15 31.77 28.55
CA THR A 415 20.38 31.90 27.78
C THR A 415 20.68 30.57 27.07
N VAL A 416 20.73 30.61 25.75
CA VAL A 416 21.17 29.49 24.91
C VAL A 416 22.70 29.41 24.96
N PRO A 417 23.31 28.23 25.19
CA PRO A 417 24.76 28.10 25.09
C PRO A 417 25.19 28.18 23.62
N ARG A 418 26.13 29.09 23.33
CA ARG A 418 26.86 29.10 22.04
C ARG A 418 27.80 27.90 22.00
N TRP A 419 27.63 27.05 21.02
CA TRP A 419 28.63 26.06 20.62
C TRP A 419 29.71 26.77 19.78
N SER A 420 30.93 26.82 20.31
CA SER A 420 32.10 27.24 19.54
C SER A 420 32.56 26.07 18.65
N ASN A 421 32.68 26.36 17.37
CA ASN A 421 33.46 25.56 16.43
C ASN A 421 34.93 25.70 16.74
N ASP A 422 35.53 24.67 17.31
CA ASP A 422 36.98 24.49 17.31
C ASP A 422 37.27 23.02 16.94
N PHE A 423 37.47 22.78 15.68
CA PHE A 423 38.24 21.63 15.21
C PHE A 423 39.63 22.12 14.81
N GLY A 424 40.54 22.07 15.81
CA GLY A 424 41.96 22.26 15.60
C GLY A 424 42.50 21.18 14.66
N LYS A 425 43.25 21.64 13.69
CA LYS A 425 44.30 20.90 12.99
C LYS A 425 45.31 20.41 14.04
N ASP A 426 45.65 19.12 13.98
CA ASP A 426 47.05 18.67 14.10
C ASP A 426 47.16 17.13 14.02
N ARG A 427 47.99 16.71 13.02
CA ARG A 427 48.75 15.47 12.77
C ARG A 427 48.03 14.31 12.12
#